data_1b29e0d49c981e8bcda20157420e1c6a
#
_entry.id   1b29e0d49c981e8bcda20157420e1c6a
#
_cell.length_a   1.000
_cell.length_b   1.000
_cell.length_c   1.000
_cell.angle_alpha   90.00
_cell.angle_beta   90.00
_cell.angle_gamma   90.00
#
_symmetry.space_group_name_H-M   'P 1'
#
loop_
_entity.id
_entity.type
_entity.pdbx_description
1 polymer ?
#
loop_
_entity_poly.entity_id
_entity_poly.type
_entity_poly.pdbx_seq_one_letter_code
_entity_poly.pdbx_strand_id
1 'polypeptide(L)'
;MLCITSYFAMAGGALLAPALPDMVEPLKTTSHEIGLLISAFTFSTAIFTLVIGHFIDRVNRKKILVPCLVIYGLPGLVSYFISDLKLLLVLRFIQGIGAASLLPLTMLIIADVYKSQESFHAMSMVGIALAIGSVSAPLIGGGLASIDWNYPFLFYALSLPFALVVLTSFPETRVQGNNDDHKGLINGFKALKELRIVYTVFQGFMLFFLLYSVLIYVPLMLENVLGYTAKEAGILLAFQGIAIIFTTSRVKSLASKYSKTVVIAAGFVFSGLALLSMSFAHSIVAVFPLLLLFGAGYGLAQTTIDTQMIHVAPSEAKGGVLSIHNTMKFVGTSLSPIVLGIVLLHFDLSTVFRLSGSFGLLVALTTYLMKNIFENSGDKYIKEKDTEVSLSN
;
A
#
# COMPACT_ATOMS: atom_id res chain seq x y z
N MET A 1 -17.81 7.41 -9.26
CA MET A 1 -16.55 8.10 -9.58
C MET A 1 -15.48 7.86 -8.53
N LEU A 2 -15.69 8.16 -7.25
CA LEU A 2 -14.67 8.03 -6.19
C LEU A 2 -14.13 6.59 -6.04
N CYS A 3 -14.98 5.57 -6.18
CA CYS A 3 -14.53 4.17 -6.18
C CYS A 3 -13.57 3.84 -7.33
N ILE A 4 -13.81 4.39 -8.53
CA ILE A 4 -12.93 4.21 -9.69
C ILE A 4 -11.60 4.92 -9.47
N THR A 5 -11.61 6.13 -8.88
CA THR A 5 -10.38 6.84 -8.51
C THR A 5 -9.53 6.03 -7.52
N SER A 6 -10.17 5.46 -6.51
CA SER A 6 -9.48 4.61 -5.51
C SER A 6 -8.96 3.31 -6.12
N TYR A 7 -9.70 2.75 -7.07
CA TYR A 7 -9.25 1.58 -7.82
C TYR A 7 -7.96 1.87 -8.59
N PHE A 8 -7.86 3.01 -9.31
CA PHE A 8 -6.62 3.42 -9.99
C PHE A 8 -5.46 3.61 -9.02
N ALA A 9 -5.71 4.17 -7.83
CA ALA A 9 -4.68 4.32 -6.82
C ALA A 9 -4.12 2.97 -6.38
N MET A 10 -4.98 1.95 -6.21
CA MET A 10 -4.56 0.58 -5.83
C MET A 10 -3.86 -0.14 -6.98
N ALA A 11 -4.36 -0.01 -8.20
CA ALA A 11 -3.83 -0.69 -9.38
C ALA A 11 -2.43 -0.20 -9.78
N GLY A 12 -2.03 1.02 -9.40
CA GLY A 12 -0.81 1.67 -9.86
C GLY A 12 0.49 0.86 -9.69
N GLY A 13 0.63 0.14 -8.58
CA GLY A 13 1.79 -0.72 -8.31
C GLY A 13 1.53 -2.21 -8.57
N ALA A 14 0.36 -2.70 -8.16
CA ALA A 14 0.05 -4.12 -8.16
C ALA A 14 -0.16 -4.71 -9.58
N LEU A 15 -0.64 -3.90 -10.52
CA LEU A 15 -0.96 -4.35 -11.89
C LEU A 15 0.28 -4.81 -12.67
N LEU A 16 1.41 -4.11 -12.52
CA LEU A 16 2.65 -4.49 -13.23
C LEU A 16 3.38 -5.68 -12.60
N ALA A 17 3.09 -6.00 -11.35
CA ALA A 17 3.86 -6.99 -10.60
C ALA A 17 3.99 -8.36 -11.34
N PRO A 18 2.91 -8.99 -11.84
CA PRO A 18 3.02 -10.25 -12.56
C PRO A 18 3.66 -10.13 -13.95
N ALA A 19 3.75 -8.93 -14.53
CA ALA A 19 4.34 -8.69 -15.85
C ALA A 19 5.85 -8.37 -15.79
N LEU A 20 6.41 -8.15 -14.62
CA LEU A 20 7.83 -7.75 -14.47
C LEU A 20 8.81 -8.74 -15.10
N PRO A 21 8.65 -10.07 -14.94
CA PRO A 21 9.56 -11.01 -15.57
C PRO A 21 9.59 -10.90 -17.10
N ASP A 22 8.42 -10.81 -17.75
CA ASP A 22 8.29 -10.67 -19.21
C ASP A 22 8.94 -9.38 -19.75
N MET A 23 9.14 -8.37 -18.90
CA MET A 23 9.76 -7.09 -19.28
C MET A 23 11.30 -7.14 -19.30
N VAL A 24 11.92 -8.15 -18.70
CA VAL A 24 13.39 -8.23 -18.53
C VAL A 24 14.10 -8.26 -19.89
N GLU A 25 13.69 -9.16 -20.76
CA GLU A 25 14.33 -9.37 -22.07
C GLU A 25 14.10 -8.19 -23.02
N PRO A 26 12.84 -7.72 -23.26
CA PRO A 26 12.56 -6.59 -24.14
C PRO A 26 13.24 -5.28 -23.73
N LEU A 27 13.40 -5.06 -22.43
CA LEU A 27 14.06 -3.86 -21.89
C LEU A 27 15.57 -4.03 -21.75
N LYS A 28 16.13 -5.18 -22.14
CA LYS A 28 17.56 -5.52 -22.03
C LYS A 28 18.12 -5.22 -20.64
N THR A 29 17.37 -5.62 -19.62
CA THR A 29 17.66 -5.36 -18.20
C THR A 29 17.82 -6.69 -17.46
N THR A 30 17.83 -6.64 -16.16
CA THR A 30 18.05 -7.80 -15.30
C THR A 30 16.94 -7.93 -14.25
N SER A 31 16.77 -9.14 -13.73
CA SER A 31 15.76 -9.41 -12.70
C SER A 31 15.95 -8.58 -11.42
N HIS A 32 17.17 -8.08 -11.15
CA HIS A 32 17.42 -7.21 -10.00
C HIS A 32 17.04 -5.74 -10.26
N GLU A 33 17.05 -5.29 -11.52
CA GLU A 33 16.72 -3.90 -11.89
C GLU A 33 15.23 -3.69 -12.20
N ILE A 34 14.56 -4.73 -12.71
CA ILE A 34 13.18 -4.57 -13.20
C ILE A 34 12.20 -4.09 -12.10
N GLY A 35 12.43 -4.45 -10.85
CA GLY A 35 11.66 -3.98 -9.70
C GLY A 35 11.72 -2.46 -9.50
N LEU A 36 12.74 -1.77 -10.06
CA LEU A 36 12.86 -0.32 -9.98
C LEU A 36 11.70 0.41 -10.68
N LEU A 37 11.01 -0.23 -11.62
CA LEU A 37 9.79 0.32 -12.23
C LEU A 37 8.68 0.55 -11.18
N ILE A 38 8.57 -0.33 -10.19
CA ILE A 38 7.65 -0.15 -9.07
C ILE A 38 8.24 0.86 -8.07
N SER A 39 9.54 0.78 -7.78
CA SER A 39 10.20 1.74 -6.87
C SER A 39 10.04 3.18 -7.34
N ALA A 40 10.30 3.48 -8.61
CA ALA A 40 10.19 4.84 -9.14
C ALA A 40 8.77 5.42 -8.97
N PHE A 41 7.76 4.61 -9.25
CA PHE A 41 6.35 4.98 -9.07
C PHE A 41 6.01 5.23 -7.60
N THR A 42 6.34 4.29 -6.71
CA THR A 42 5.94 4.37 -5.30
C THR A 42 6.77 5.38 -4.51
N PHE A 43 8.04 5.59 -4.87
CA PHE A 43 8.89 6.63 -4.30
C PHE A 43 8.36 8.03 -4.61
N SER A 44 8.01 8.27 -5.88
CA SER A 44 7.36 9.50 -6.29
C SER A 44 6.02 9.69 -5.55
N THR A 45 5.20 8.63 -5.48
CA THR A 45 3.93 8.66 -4.73
C THR A 45 4.16 9.04 -3.27
N ALA A 46 5.17 8.46 -2.60
CA ALA A 46 5.51 8.78 -1.21
C ALA A 46 5.81 10.27 -1.00
N ILE A 47 6.71 10.84 -1.83
CA ILE A 47 7.10 12.25 -1.74
C ILE A 47 5.91 13.16 -1.99
N PHE A 48 5.20 12.93 -3.11
CA PHE A 48 4.15 13.84 -3.55
C PHE A 48 2.86 13.71 -2.74
N THR A 49 2.63 12.60 -2.03
CA THR A 49 1.52 12.50 -1.06
C THR A 49 1.68 13.53 0.05
N LEU A 50 2.89 13.77 0.57
CA LEU A 50 3.16 14.82 1.56
C LEU A 50 3.02 16.22 0.96
N VAL A 51 3.57 16.43 -0.24
CA VAL A 51 3.53 17.73 -0.92
C VAL A 51 2.10 18.12 -1.26
N ILE A 52 1.34 17.24 -1.89
CA ILE A 52 -0.04 17.51 -2.30
C ILE A 52 -0.94 17.67 -1.07
N GLY A 53 -0.73 16.88 -0.02
CA GLY A 53 -1.45 17.02 1.24
C GLY A 53 -1.42 18.44 1.81
N HIS A 54 -0.34 19.20 1.55
CA HIS A 54 -0.22 20.59 1.96
C HIS A 54 -1.10 21.56 1.13
N PHE A 55 -1.31 21.27 -0.14
CA PHE A 55 -2.07 22.14 -1.06
C PHE A 55 -3.54 21.73 -1.20
N ILE A 56 -3.85 20.49 -0.84
CA ILE A 56 -5.14 19.86 -1.09
C ILE A 56 -6.30 20.63 -0.45
N ASP A 57 -6.08 21.30 0.67
CA ASP A 57 -7.10 22.04 1.42
C ASP A 57 -7.35 23.47 0.93
N ARG A 58 -6.50 23.97 0.02
CA ARG A 58 -6.55 25.34 -0.49
C ARG A 58 -7.14 25.46 -1.89
N VAL A 59 -7.25 24.36 -2.61
CA VAL A 59 -7.64 24.33 -4.02
C VAL A 59 -8.90 23.49 -4.18
N ASN A 60 -9.78 23.89 -5.09
CA ASN A 60 -10.95 23.10 -5.48
C ASN A 60 -10.53 21.66 -5.83
N ARG A 61 -11.17 20.68 -5.21
CA ARG A 61 -10.85 19.25 -5.32
C ARG A 61 -10.79 18.76 -6.77
N LYS A 62 -11.71 19.22 -7.62
CA LYS A 62 -11.76 18.91 -9.05
C LYS A 62 -10.54 19.42 -9.80
N LYS A 63 -10.05 20.64 -9.47
CA LYS A 63 -8.87 21.24 -10.08
C LYS A 63 -7.57 20.49 -9.76
N ILE A 64 -7.56 19.66 -8.72
CA ILE A 64 -6.43 18.77 -8.38
C ILE A 64 -6.67 17.39 -8.98
N LEU A 65 -7.87 16.82 -8.84
CA LEU A 65 -8.18 15.45 -9.25
C LEU A 65 -7.99 15.23 -10.76
N VAL A 66 -8.49 16.16 -11.59
CA VAL A 66 -8.42 16.02 -13.05
C VAL A 66 -6.97 16.02 -13.56
N PRO A 67 -6.10 17.01 -13.23
CA PRO A 67 -4.69 16.94 -13.61
C PRO A 67 -3.98 15.68 -13.07
N CYS A 68 -4.28 15.26 -11.86
CA CYS A 68 -3.66 14.06 -11.30
C CYS A 68 -4.05 12.78 -12.04
N LEU A 69 -5.31 12.64 -12.49
CA LEU A 69 -5.74 11.54 -13.35
C LEU A 69 -5.03 11.58 -14.73
N VAL A 70 -4.81 12.78 -15.29
CA VAL A 70 -4.08 12.94 -16.55
C VAL A 70 -2.60 12.59 -16.36
N ILE A 71 -1.94 13.10 -15.30
CA ILE A 71 -0.54 12.79 -14.95
C ILE A 71 -0.37 11.30 -14.61
N TYR A 72 -1.41 10.63 -14.13
CA TYR A 72 -1.39 9.19 -13.93
C TYR A 72 -1.54 8.41 -15.25
N GLY A 73 -2.44 8.82 -16.14
CA GLY A 73 -2.78 8.09 -17.35
C GLY A 73 -1.85 8.34 -18.53
N LEU A 74 -1.44 9.59 -18.76
CA LEU A 74 -0.65 9.95 -19.93
C LEU A 74 0.74 9.28 -19.95
N PRO A 75 1.53 9.30 -18.85
CA PRO A 75 2.78 8.53 -18.81
C PRO A 75 2.54 7.02 -18.96
N GLY A 76 1.43 6.49 -18.43
CA GLY A 76 1.05 5.10 -18.65
C GLY A 76 0.84 4.79 -20.13
N LEU A 77 0.08 5.62 -20.86
CA LEU A 77 -0.13 5.47 -22.30
C LEU A 77 1.19 5.57 -23.08
N VAL A 78 2.04 6.55 -22.76
CA VAL A 78 3.33 6.72 -23.41
C VAL A 78 4.25 5.53 -23.15
N SER A 79 4.22 4.96 -21.94
CA SER A 79 5.03 3.79 -21.57
C SER A 79 4.77 2.57 -22.45
N TYR A 80 3.57 2.44 -23.03
CA TYR A 80 3.25 1.36 -23.98
C TYR A 80 4.16 1.36 -25.21
N PHE A 81 4.63 2.52 -25.67
CA PHE A 81 5.45 2.67 -26.87
C PHE A 81 6.95 2.69 -26.60
N ILE A 82 7.37 2.55 -25.33
CA ILE A 82 8.77 2.74 -24.92
C ILE A 82 9.39 1.39 -24.54
N SER A 83 10.57 1.11 -25.12
CA SER A 83 11.38 -0.07 -24.83
C SER A 83 12.74 0.30 -24.20
N ASP A 84 12.85 1.47 -23.58
CA ASP A 84 14.03 1.91 -22.84
C ASP A 84 13.71 1.99 -21.35
N LEU A 85 14.46 1.23 -20.52
CA LEU A 85 14.23 1.16 -19.08
C LEU A 85 14.35 2.53 -18.39
N LYS A 86 15.35 3.36 -18.78
CA LYS A 86 15.58 4.65 -18.13
C LYS A 86 14.42 5.60 -18.36
N LEU A 87 13.91 5.62 -19.59
CA LEU A 87 12.76 6.45 -19.93
C LEU A 87 11.49 5.94 -19.24
N LEU A 88 11.30 4.62 -19.16
CA LEU A 88 10.21 4.03 -18.38
C LEU A 88 10.28 4.40 -16.90
N LEU A 89 11.46 4.40 -16.28
CA LEU A 89 11.65 4.84 -14.89
C LEU A 89 11.21 6.30 -14.69
N VAL A 90 11.56 7.19 -15.64
CA VAL A 90 11.11 8.60 -15.59
C VAL A 90 9.60 8.71 -15.74
N LEU A 91 9.01 7.97 -16.68
CA LEU A 91 7.55 7.96 -16.87
C LEU A 91 6.82 7.39 -15.64
N ARG A 92 7.34 6.34 -15.02
CA ARG A 92 6.81 5.77 -13.78
C ARG A 92 6.91 6.77 -12.61
N PHE A 93 8.01 7.52 -12.53
CA PHE A 93 8.16 8.58 -11.54
C PHE A 93 7.10 9.67 -11.74
N ILE A 94 6.90 10.16 -12.96
CA ILE A 94 5.87 11.16 -13.29
C ILE A 94 4.47 10.60 -12.97
N GLN A 95 4.21 9.34 -13.32
CA GLN A 95 2.93 8.67 -13.04
C GLN A 95 2.63 8.60 -11.53
N GLY A 96 3.65 8.40 -10.70
CA GLY A 96 3.53 8.38 -9.24
C GLY A 96 3.10 9.73 -8.65
N ILE A 97 3.47 10.85 -9.28
CA ILE A 97 2.97 12.20 -8.91
C ILE A 97 1.43 12.24 -9.04
N GLY A 98 0.90 11.74 -10.16
CA GLY A 98 -0.55 11.65 -10.34
C GLY A 98 -1.24 10.75 -9.32
N ALA A 99 -0.64 9.60 -9.02
CA ALA A 99 -1.19 8.63 -8.06
C ALA A 99 -1.27 9.18 -6.63
N ALA A 100 -0.35 10.04 -6.23
CA ALA A 100 -0.16 10.52 -4.86
C ALA A 100 -1.40 11.17 -4.25
N SER A 101 -2.24 11.78 -5.07
CA SER A 101 -3.45 12.49 -4.62
C SER A 101 -4.73 11.68 -4.72
N LEU A 102 -4.77 10.59 -5.49
CA LEU A 102 -6.03 9.92 -5.85
C LEU A 102 -6.79 9.42 -4.62
N LEU A 103 -6.11 8.73 -3.69
CA LEU A 103 -6.75 8.20 -2.50
C LEU A 103 -7.04 9.28 -1.44
N PRO A 104 -6.10 10.17 -1.08
CA PRO A 104 -6.37 11.28 -0.16
C PRO A 104 -7.50 12.19 -0.63
N LEU A 105 -7.52 12.57 -1.94
CA LEU A 105 -8.61 13.37 -2.50
C LEU A 105 -9.96 12.66 -2.41
N THR A 106 -10.00 11.36 -2.69
CA THR A 106 -11.24 10.58 -2.57
C THR A 106 -11.80 10.67 -1.15
N MET A 107 -10.96 10.49 -0.13
CA MET A 107 -11.37 10.55 1.27
C MET A 107 -11.86 11.94 1.68
N LEU A 108 -11.14 12.99 1.23
CA LEU A 108 -11.53 14.38 1.52
C LEU A 108 -12.85 14.77 0.83
N ILE A 109 -13.03 14.39 -0.43
CA ILE A 109 -14.28 14.65 -1.15
C ILE A 109 -15.46 13.98 -0.45
N ILE A 110 -15.28 12.76 0.06
CA ILE A 110 -16.32 12.09 0.84
C ILE A 110 -16.62 12.87 2.11
N ALA A 111 -15.62 13.35 2.82
CA ALA A 111 -15.80 14.14 4.02
C ALA A 111 -16.50 15.49 3.75
N ASP A 112 -16.21 16.12 2.60
CA ASP A 112 -16.79 17.41 2.20
C ASP A 112 -18.25 17.31 1.73
N VAL A 113 -18.62 16.19 1.07
CA VAL A 113 -19.91 16.03 0.39
C VAL A 113 -20.93 15.29 1.24
N TYR A 114 -20.51 14.28 2.00
CA TYR A 114 -21.40 13.38 2.73
C TYR A 114 -21.39 13.66 4.23
N LYS A 115 -22.56 13.58 4.88
CA LYS A 115 -22.71 13.79 6.32
C LYS A 115 -22.84 12.47 7.07
N SER A 116 -22.21 12.39 8.23
CA SER A 116 -22.36 11.29 9.22
C SER A 116 -22.48 9.89 8.62
N GLN A 117 -23.68 9.31 8.59
CA GLN A 117 -23.94 7.94 8.18
C GLN A 117 -23.67 7.69 6.68
N GLU A 118 -23.96 8.67 5.82
CA GLU A 118 -23.70 8.59 4.38
C GLU A 118 -22.20 8.58 4.09
N SER A 119 -21.41 9.38 4.84
CA SER A 119 -19.94 9.37 4.75
C SER A 119 -19.37 8.00 5.11
N PHE A 120 -19.90 7.35 6.16
CA PHE A 120 -19.48 5.99 6.52
C PHE A 120 -19.79 4.99 5.40
N HIS A 121 -20.96 5.06 4.77
CA HIS A 121 -21.31 4.21 3.64
C HIS A 121 -20.37 4.45 2.43
N ALA A 122 -20.13 5.71 2.07
CA ALA A 122 -19.23 6.07 0.97
C ALA A 122 -17.80 5.59 1.21
N MET A 123 -17.27 5.73 2.44
CA MET A 123 -15.96 5.19 2.83
C MET A 123 -15.91 3.66 2.72
N SER A 124 -16.99 2.98 3.11
CA SER A 124 -17.08 1.52 2.97
C SER A 124 -17.04 1.08 1.49
N MET A 125 -17.69 1.82 0.60
CA MET A 125 -17.65 1.57 -0.85
C MET A 125 -16.25 1.77 -1.42
N VAL A 126 -15.49 2.77 -0.95
CA VAL A 126 -14.07 2.94 -1.29
C VAL A 126 -13.24 1.76 -0.81
N GLY A 127 -13.48 1.28 0.42
CA GLY A 127 -12.82 0.08 0.95
C GLY A 127 -13.07 -1.16 0.07
N ILE A 128 -14.30 -1.36 -0.40
CA ILE A 128 -14.65 -2.43 -1.36
C ILE A 128 -13.92 -2.24 -2.69
N ALA A 129 -13.83 -1.02 -3.21
CA ALA A 129 -13.11 -0.74 -4.45
C ALA A 129 -11.61 -1.04 -4.34
N LEU A 130 -10.98 -0.70 -3.21
CA LEU A 130 -9.58 -1.06 -2.91
C LEU A 130 -9.39 -2.57 -2.81
N ALA A 131 -10.33 -3.28 -2.16
CA ALA A 131 -10.30 -4.73 -2.04
C ALA A 131 -10.45 -5.42 -3.41
N ILE A 132 -11.39 -4.96 -4.25
CA ILE A 132 -11.53 -5.44 -5.62
C ILE A 132 -10.23 -5.15 -6.40
N GLY A 133 -9.63 -3.97 -6.24
CA GLY A 133 -8.38 -3.59 -6.88
C GLY A 133 -7.22 -4.51 -6.50
N SER A 134 -7.09 -4.89 -5.23
CA SER A 134 -6.02 -5.76 -4.77
C SER A 134 -6.07 -7.18 -5.37
N VAL A 135 -7.27 -7.66 -5.70
CA VAL A 135 -7.47 -8.97 -6.35
C VAL A 135 -7.38 -8.85 -7.87
N SER A 136 -8.10 -7.88 -8.45
CA SER A 136 -8.25 -7.79 -9.91
C SER A 136 -7.04 -7.17 -10.61
N ALA A 137 -6.28 -6.29 -9.96
CA ALA A 137 -5.14 -5.65 -10.61
C ALA A 137 -4.05 -6.65 -11.03
N PRO A 138 -3.58 -7.59 -10.19
CA PRO A 138 -2.66 -8.63 -10.64
C PRO A 138 -3.25 -9.55 -11.72
N LEU A 139 -4.56 -9.89 -11.65
CA LEU A 139 -5.23 -10.69 -12.67
C LEU A 139 -5.22 -10.00 -14.04
N ILE A 140 -5.61 -8.72 -14.06
CA ILE A 140 -5.64 -7.92 -15.28
C ILE A 140 -4.22 -7.73 -15.81
N GLY A 141 -3.26 -7.42 -14.93
CA GLY A 141 -1.87 -7.23 -15.31
C GLY A 141 -1.25 -8.48 -15.92
N GLY A 142 -1.39 -9.63 -15.29
CA GLY A 142 -0.91 -10.91 -15.81
C GLY A 142 -1.64 -11.34 -17.09
N GLY A 143 -2.96 -11.08 -17.17
CA GLY A 143 -3.75 -11.35 -18.38
C GLY A 143 -3.31 -10.48 -19.57
N LEU A 144 -3.03 -9.20 -19.35
CA LEU A 144 -2.53 -8.29 -20.37
C LEU A 144 -1.09 -8.63 -20.78
N ALA A 145 -0.22 -8.95 -19.83
CA ALA A 145 1.16 -9.34 -20.09
C ALA A 145 1.23 -10.64 -20.93
N SER A 146 0.28 -11.56 -20.80
CA SER A 146 0.22 -12.75 -21.64
C SER A 146 -0.06 -12.47 -23.14
N ILE A 147 -0.48 -11.25 -23.49
CA ILE A 147 -0.62 -10.80 -24.89
C ILE A 147 0.71 -10.23 -25.36
N ASP A 148 1.23 -9.25 -24.62
CA ASP A 148 2.57 -8.69 -24.79
C ASP A 148 2.98 -7.97 -23.49
N TRP A 149 4.29 -7.91 -23.21
CA TRP A 149 4.88 -7.35 -21.98
C TRP A 149 4.47 -5.89 -21.71
N ASN A 150 4.19 -5.09 -22.73
CA ASN A 150 3.85 -3.66 -22.65
C ASN A 150 2.34 -3.39 -22.48
N TYR A 151 1.47 -4.36 -22.76
CA TYR A 151 -0.01 -4.18 -22.68
C TYR A 151 -0.52 -3.74 -21.30
N PRO A 152 0.07 -4.16 -20.17
CA PRO A 152 -0.34 -3.65 -18.86
C PRO A 152 -0.30 -2.13 -18.73
N PHE A 153 0.57 -1.43 -19.47
CA PHE A 153 0.63 0.03 -19.48
C PHE A 153 -0.62 0.69 -20.05
N LEU A 154 -1.31 0.05 -21.00
CA LEU A 154 -2.56 0.57 -21.59
C LEU A 154 -3.68 0.67 -20.56
N PHE A 155 -3.66 -0.16 -19.52
CA PHE A 155 -4.66 -0.07 -18.47
C PHE A 155 -4.66 1.29 -17.78
N TYR A 156 -3.50 1.89 -17.57
CA TYR A 156 -3.40 3.20 -16.93
C TYR A 156 -3.99 4.31 -17.79
N ALA A 157 -3.99 4.16 -19.11
CA ALA A 157 -4.60 5.11 -20.05
C ALA A 157 -6.11 5.25 -19.86
N LEU A 158 -6.79 4.24 -19.25
CA LEU A 158 -8.22 4.32 -18.92
C LEU A 158 -8.55 5.46 -17.96
N SER A 159 -7.57 5.97 -17.20
CA SER A 159 -7.75 7.16 -16.37
C SER A 159 -7.97 8.45 -17.19
N LEU A 160 -7.55 8.51 -18.47
CA LEU A 160 -7.72 9.69 -19.33
C LEU A 160 -9.19 9.93 -19.71
N PRO A 161 -9.94 8.97 -20.30
CA PRO A 161 -11.36 9.15 -20.53
C PRO A 161 -12.12 9.33 -19.21
N PHE A 162 -11.67 8.69 -18.12
CA PHE A 162 -12.25 8.90 -16.82
C PHE A 162 -12.01 10.33 -16.29
N ALA A 163 -10.85 10.94 -16.54
CA ALA A 163 -10.58 12.34 -16.23
C ALA A 163 -11.54 13.29 -16.95
N LEU A 164 -11.90 13.00 -18.22
CA LEU A 164 -12.92 13.76 -18.96
C LEU A 164 -14.31 13.62 -18.32
N VAL A 165 -14.69 12.43 -17.90
CA VAL A 165 -15.95 12.22 -17.16
C VAL A 165 -15.97 13.00 -15.84
N VAL A 166 -14.87 13.01 -15.09
CA VAL A 166 -14.74 13.80 -13.86
C VAL A 166 -14.81 15.29 -14.17
N LEU A 167 -14.15 15.75 -15.25
CA LEU A 167 -14.16 17.16 -15.66
C LEU A 167 -15.58 17.66 -15.99
N THR A 168 -16.38 16.86 -16.65
CA THR A 168 -17.73 17.27 -17.10
C THR A 168 -18.81 17.05 -16.03
N SER A 169 -18.75 15.95 -15.29
CA SER A 169 -19.87 15.48 -14.45
C SER A 169 -19.64 15.63 -12.95
N PHE A 170 -18.39 15.93 -12.50
CA PHE A 170 -18.11 16.07 -11.07
C PHE A 170 -18.45 17.48 -10.59
N PRO A 171 -19.24 17.62 -9.51
CA PRO A 171 -19.59 18.94 -8.98
C PRO A 171 -18.34 19.63 -8.39
N GLU A 172 -18.32 20.94 -8.44
CA GLU A 172 -17.29 21.73 -7.76
C GLU A 172 -17.53 21.68 -6.25
N THR A 173 -16.60 21.13 -5.50
CA THR A 173 -16.64 21.15 -4.04
C THR A 173 -15.92 22.39 -3.54
N ARG A 174 -16.62 23.21 -2.74
CA ARG A 174 -16.03 24.40 -2.11
C ARG A 174 -15.08 23.97 -0.99
N VAL A 175 -13.89 24.54 -1.01
CA VAL A 175 -12.93 24.41 0.09
C VAL A 175 -13.39 25.31 1.23
N GLN A 176 -13.81 24.73 2.34
CA GLN A 176 -13.86 25.47 3.62
C GLN A 176 -12.44 25.47 4.18
N GLY A 177 -11.66 26.48 3.85
CA GLY A 177 -10.28 26.59 4.32
C GLY A 177 -10.25 26.79 5.84
N ASN A 178 -9.72 25.80 6.54
CA ASN A 178 -9.30 25.97 7.92
C ASN A 178 -7.79 26.28 7.91
N ASN A 179 -7.39 27.47 8.39
CA ASN A 179 -5.99 27.92 8.41
C ASN A 179 -5.08 27.15 9.38
N ASP A 180 -5.59 26.14 10.09
CA ASP A 180 -4.85 25.44 11.15
C ASP A 180 -4.01 24.22 10.69
N ASP A 181 -4.11 23.81 9.42
CA ASP A 181 -3.46 22.56 8.94
C ASP A 181 -1.92 22.63 8.86
N HIS A 182 -1.32 23.83 8.80
CA HIS A 182 0.14 23.96 8.90
C HIS A 182 0.71 23.40 10.20
N LYS A 183 -0.05 23.45 11.27
CA LYS A 183 0.34 22.92 12.58
C LYS A 183 0.21 21.39 12.61
N GLY A 184 -0.66 20.79 11.80
CA GLY A 184 -0.94 19.36 11.81
C GLY A 184 0.28 18.50 11.44
N LEU A 185 0.96 18.78 10.33
CA LEU A 185 2.18 18.07 9.92
C LEU A 185 3.35 18.29 10.88
N ILE A 186 3.57 19.56 11.30
CA ILE A 186 4.63 19.89 12.26
C ILE A 186 4.40 19.16 13.59
N ASN A 187 3.16 19.17 14.07
CA ASN A 187 2.79 18.42 15.27
C ASN A 187 2.90 16.90 15.07
N GLY A 188 2.61 16.41 13.87
CA GLY A 188 2.86 15.02 13.48
C GLY A 188 4.33 14.63 13.62
N PHE A 189 5.25 15.44 13.08
CA PHE A 189 6.69 15.22 13.25
C PHE A 189 7.14 15.32 14.71
N LYS A 190 6.57 16.24 15.49
CA LYS A 190 6.86 16.33 16.94
C LYS A 190 6.37 15.09 17.69
N ALA A 191 5.23 14.52 17.30
CA ALA A 191 4.67 13.32 17.89
C ALA A 191 5.54 12.07 17.64
N LEU A 192 6.40 12.06 16.60
CA LEU A 192 7.38 10.98 16.36
C LEU A 192 8.44 10.85 17.50
N LYS A 193 8.46 11.74 18.49
CA LYS A 193 9.27 11.53 19.70
C LYS A 193 8.72 10.42 20.60
N GLU A 194 7.44 10.07 20.44
CA GLU A 194 6.83 8.99 21.20
C GLU A 194 7.14 7.63 20.55
N LEU A 195 7.80 6.75 21.34
CA LEU A 195 8.24 5.43 20.86
C LEU A 195 7.12 4.59 20.26
N ARG A 196 5.88 4.66 20.80
CA ARG A 196 4.72 3.92 20.28
C ARG A 196 4.35 4.35 18.87
N ILE A 197 4.41 5.66 18.60
CA ILE A 197 4.08 6.21 17.28
C ILE A 197 5.15 5.79 16.27
N VAL A 198 6.44 6.01 16.60
CA VAL A 198 7.57 5.62 15.73
C VAL A 198 7.54 4.14 15.41
N TYR A 199 7.31 3.30 16.43
CA TYR A 199 7.29 1.86 16.24
C TYR A 199 6.10 1.42 15.38
N THR A 200 4.91 2.01 15.56
CA THR A 200 3.74 1.71 14.71
C THR A 200 3.95 2.18 13.26
N VAL A 201 4.63 3.32 13.05
CA VAL A 201 5.06 3.78 11.72
C VAL A 201 6.02 2.76 11.09
N PHE A 202 7.00 2.28 11.86
CA PHE A 202 7.96 1.28 11.41
C PHE A 202 7.29 -0.06 11.07
N GLN A 203 6.29 -0.50 11.85
CA GLN A 203 5.50 -1.69 11.53
C GLN A 203 4.78 -1.54 10.18
N GLY A 204 4.17 -0.37 9.91
CA GLY A 204 3.54 -0.09 8.62
C GLY A 204 4.54 -0.13 7.45
N PHE A 205 5.70 0.51 7.63
CA PHE A 205 6.81 0.47 6.67
C PHE A 205 7.24 -0.97 6.37
N MET A 206 7.54 -1.77 7.40
CA MET A 206 8.01 -3.15 7.23
C MET A 206 6.95 -4.05 6.60
N LEU A 207 5.68 -3.87 6.94
CA LEU A 207 4.60 -4.67 6.37
C LEU A 207 4.48 -4.47 4.85
N PHE A 208 4.59 -3.22 4.39
CA PHE A 208 4.55 -2.90 2.96
C PHE A 208 5.84 -3.29 2.24
N PHE A 209 6.98 -3.23 2.92
CA PHE A 209 8.23 -3.81 2.42
C PHE A 209 8.08 -5.31 2.13
N LEU A 210 7.49 -6.09 3.07
CA LEU A 210 7.24 -7.51 2.90
C LEU A 210 6.20 -7.80 1.80
N LEU A 211 5.13 -6.98 1.69
CA LEU A 211 4.14 -7.14 0.63
C LEU A 211 4.79 -7.05 -0.75
N TYR A 212 5.64 -6.06 -0.96
CA TYR A 212 6.27 -5.85 -2.25
C TYR A 212 7.42 -6.81 -2.52
N SER A 213 8.00 -7.42 -1.49
CA SER A 213 8.87 -8.57 -1.69
C SER A 213 8.12 -9.76 -2.31
N VAL A 214 6.86 -9.99 -1.91
CA VAL A 214 6.03 -11.02 -2.54
C VAL A 214 5.61 -10.60 -3.95
N LEU A 215 5.05 -9.39 -4.10
CA LEU A 215 4.49 -8.93 -5.38
C LEU A 215 5.51 -8.91 -6.52
N ILE A 216 6.79 -8.67 -6.22
CA ILE A 216 7.85 -8.58 -7.23
C ILE A 216 8.57 -9.91 -7.41
N TYR A 217 8.98 -10.55 -6.32
CA TYR A 217 9.90 -11.70 -6.41
C TYR A 217 9.17 -13.04 -6.55
N VAL A 218 7.88 -13.14 -6.21
CA VAL A 218 7.11 -14.37 -6.50
C VAL A 218 6.84 -14.54 -8.01
N PRO A 219 6.42 -13.53 -8.78
CA PRO A 219 6.36 -13.66 -10.24
C PRO A 219 7.70 -14.06 -10.86
N LEU A 220 8.81 -13.41 -10.44
CA LEU A 220 10.15 -13.76 -10.89
C LEU A 220 10.52 -15.22 -10.57
N MET A 221 10.12 -15.73 -9.41
CA MET A 221 10.32 -17.14 -9.06
C MET A 221 9.46 -18.07 -9.93
N LEU A 222 8.19 -17.72 -10.10
CA LEU A 222 7.26 -18.54 -10.88
C LEU A 222 7.72 -18.68 -12.33
N GLU A 223 8.18 -17.60 -12.95
CA GLU A 223 8.60 -17.63 -14.35
C GLU A 223 10.01 -18.19 -14.51
N ASN A 224 11.02 -17.60 -13.85
CA ASN A 224 12.43 -17.93 -14.09
C ASN A 224 12.85 -19.28 -13.49
N VAL A 225 12.19 -19.74 -12.41
CA VAL A 225 12.56 -20.97 -11.72
C VAL A 225 11.59 -22.11 -11.98
N LEU A 226 10.28 -21.81 -12.04
CA LEU A 226 9.24 -22.82 -12.15
C LEU A 226 8.60 -22.91 -13.54
N GLY A 227 8.92 -21.98 -14.47
CA GLY A 227 8.44 -22.01 -15.87
C GLY A 227 6.96 -21.66 -16.07
N TYR A 228 6.35 -20.92 -15.13
CA TYR A 228 4.98 -20.46 -15.23
C TYR A 228 4.89 -19.09 -15.93
N THR A 229 3.72 -18.76 -16.43
CA THR A 229 3.45 -17.51 -17.15
C THR A 229 3.02 -16.36 -16.22
N ALA A 230 3.13 -15.10 -16.70
CA ALA A 230 2.61 -13.93 -16.00
C ALA A 230 1.12 -14.05 -15.63
N LYS A 231 0.32 -14.70 -16.48
CA LYS A 231 -1.10 -14.96 -16.20
C LYS A 231 -1.29 -15.86 -14.97
N GLU A 232 -0.51 -16.92 -14.84
CA GLU A 232 -0.58 -17.82 -13.69
C GLU A 232 -0.07 -17.13 -12.43
N ALA A 233 0.99 -16.31 -12.53
CA ALA A 233 1.47 -15.47 -11.45
C ALA A 233 0.39 -14.47 -10.99
N GLY A 234 -0.30 -13.83 -11.93
CA GLY A 234 -1.43 -12.93 -11.64
C GLY A 234 -2.57 -13.62 -10.89
N ILE A 235 -2.94 -14.85 -11.30
CA ILE A 235 -3.95 -15.67 -10.62
C ILE A 235 -3.54 -15.99 -9.18
N LEU A 236 -2.28 -16.39 -8.95
CA LEU A 236 -1.80 -16.72 -7.62
C LEU A 236 -1.78 -15.49 -6.69
N LEU A 237 -1.34 -14.34 -7.19
CA LEU A 237 -1.38 -13.09 -6.43
C LEU A 237 -2.81 -12.63 -6.13
N ALA A 238 -3.78 -12.92 -7.00
CA ALA A 238 -5.18 -12.66 -6.71
C ALA A 238 -5.72 -13.51 -5.55
N PHE A 239 -5.33 -14.78 -5.45
CA PHE A 239 -5.66 -15.62 -4.30
C PHE A 239 -5.03 -15.08 -2.99
N GLN A 240 -3.82 -14.54 -3.05
CA GLN A 240 -3.24 -13.79 -1.91
C GLN A 240 -4.15 -12.62 -1.51
N GLY A 241 -4.63 -11.83 -2.48
CA GLY A 241 -5.57 -10.74 -2.25
C GLY A 241 -6.89 -11.19 -1.61
N ILE A 242 -7.43 -12.33 -2.03
CA ILE A 242 -8.62 -12.94 -1.41
C ILE A 242 -8.35 -13.32 0.05
N ALA A 243 -7.19 -13.90 0.35
CA ALA A 243 -6.80 -14.23 1.72
C ALA A 243 -6.69 -12.96 2.61
N ILE A 244 -6.17 -11.86 2.07
CA ILE A 244 -6.13 -10.55 2.76
C ILE A 244 -7.55 -10.10 3.11
N ILE A 245 -8.48 -10.11 2.16
CA ILE A 245 -9.88 -9.69 2.37
C ILE A 245 -10.56 -10.55 3.44
N PHE A 246 -10.41 -11.86 3.34
CA PHE A 246 -11.01 -12.80 4.28
C PHE A 246 -10.51 -12.58 5.71
N THR A 247 -9.21 -12.45 5.91
CA THR A 247 -8.63 -12.24 7.24
C THR A 247 -8.92 -10.85 7.79
N THR A 248 -8.86 -9.81 6.96
CA THR A 248 -9.22 -8.43 7.35
C THR A 248 -10.65 -8.39 7.92
N SER A 249 -11.60 -9.12 7.33
CA SER A 249 -12.99 -9.18 7.82
C SER A 249 -13.12 -9.78 9.23
N ARG A 250 -12.16 -10.60 9.66
CA ARG A 250 -12.13 -11.26 10.97
C ARG A 250 -11.31 -10.53 12.05
N VAL A 251 -10.55 -9.50 11.67
CA VAL A 251 -9.67 -8.75 12.59
C VAL A 251 -10.44 -8.21 13.79
N LYS A 252 -11.65 -7.64 13.59
CA LYS A 252 -12.47 -7.10 14.69
C LYS A 252 -12.74 -8.17 15.78
N SER A 253 -13.12 -9.37 15.37
CA SER A 253 -13.39 -10.48 16.30
C SER A 253 -12.12 -10.99 17.01
N LEU A 254 -10.98 -10.98 16.31
CA LEU A 254 -9.70 -11.40 16.89
C LEU A 254 -9.15 -10.34 17.84
N ALA A 255 -9.21 -9.06 17.48
CA ALA A 255 -8.75 -7.95 18.30
C ALA A 255 -9.63 -7.69 19.55
N SER A 256 -10.87 -8.18 19.59
CA SER A 256 -11.70 -8.19 20.80
C SER A 256 -11.33 -9.31 21.76
N LYS A 257 -10.76 -10.42 21.26
CA LYS A 257 -10.37 -11.59 22.06
C LYS A 257 -8.91 -11.54 22.50
N TYR A 258 -8.04 -10.99 21.66
CA TYR A 258 -6.60 -10.89 21.90
C TYR A 258 -6.16 -9.43 21.82
N SER A 259 -5.06 -9.08 22.47
CA SER A 259 -4.52 -7.72 22.35
C SER A 259 -4.09 -7.41 20.92
N LYS A 260 -4.21 -6.12 20.52
CA LYS A 260 -3.80 -5.65 19.19
C LYS A 260 -2.36 -6.03 18.88
N THR A 261 -1.47 -5.89 19.85
CA THR A 261 -0.04 -6.21 19.73
C THR A 261 0.18 -7.69 19.40
N VAL A 262 -0.59 -8.60 20.03
CA VAL A 262 -0.51 -10.03 19.73
C VAL A 262 -1.03 -10.34 18.33
N VAL A 263 -2.11 -9.70 17.88
CA VAL A 263 -2.64 -9.88 16.52
C VAL A 263 -1.64 -9.39 15.46
N ILE A 264 -0.99 -8.24 15.69
CA ILE A 264 0.07 -7.71 14.79
C ILE A 264 1.25 -8.68 14.75
N ALA A 265 1.73 -9.14 15.92
CA ALA A 265 2.84 -10.08 15.99
C ALA A 265 2.52 -11.40 15.25
N ALA A 266 1.32 -11.95 15.44
CA ALA A 266 0.87 -13.14 14.72
C ALA A 266 0.83 -12.91 13.20
N GLY A 267 0.37 -11.74 12.75
CA GLY A 267 0.38 -11.36 11.34
C GLY A 267 1.80 -11.35 10.74
N PHE A 268 2.77 -10.78 11.45
CA PHE A 268 4.18 -10.81 11.03
C PHE A 268 4.79 -12.22 11.11
N VAL A 269 4.41 -13.06 12.08
CA VAL A 269 4.84 -14.47 12.12
C VAL A 269 4.37 -15.22 10.89
N PHE A 270 3.08 -15.11 10.52
CA PHE A 270 2.54 -15.80 9.37
C PHE A 270 3.19 -15.30 8.06
N SER A 271 3.35 -13.97 7.91
CA SER A 271 4.01 -13.40 6.75
C SER A 271 5.49 -13.79 6.66
N GLY A 272 6.21 -13.76 7.79
CA GLY A 272 7.61 -14.13 7.86
C GLY A 272 7.85 -15.62 7.59
N LEU A 273 7.04 -16.51 8.19
CA LEU A 273 7.12 -17.95 7.94
C LEU A 273 6.78 -18.30 6.49
N ALA A 274 5.76 -17.65 5.91
CA ALA A 274 5.42 -17.84 4.50
C ALA A 274 6.60 -17.52 3.59
N LEU A 275 7.24 -16.34 3.78
CA LEU A 275 8.41 -15.93 3.00
C LEU A 275 9.60 -16.86 3.21
N LEU A 276 9.93 -17.22 4.46
CA LEU A 276 11.00 -18.18 4.73
C LEU A 276 10.76 -19.53 4.04
N SER A 277 9.53 -20.04 4.12
CA SER A 277 9.15 -21.30 3.49
C SER A 277 9.16 -21.23 1.97
N MET A 278 8.90 -20.06 1.37
CA MET A 278 9.03 -19.84 -0.08
C MET A 278 10.43 -20.10 -0.59
N SER A 279 11.47 -19.87 0.21
CA SER A 279 12.86 -20.17 -0.18
C SER A 279 13.12 -21.67 -0.47
N PHE A 280 12.22 -22.55 -0.06
CA PHE A 280 12.27 -24.01 -0.25
C PHE A 280 11.17 -24.51 -1.20
N ALA A 281 10.37 -23.61 -1.77
CA ALA A 281 9.27 -24.01 -2.64
C ALA A 281 9.76 -24.25 -4.07
N HIS A 282 9.59 -25.48 -4.56
CA HIS A 282 9.99 -25.92 -5.90
C HIS A 282 8.80 -26.30 -6.78
N SER A 283 7.60 -25.95 -6.39
CA SER A 283 6.38 -26.22 -7.15
C SER A 283 5.27 -25.25 -6.82
N ILE A 284 4.33 -25.06 -7.75
CA ILE A 284 3.16 -24.20 -7.55
C ILE A 284 2.28 -24.70 -6.39
N VAL A 285 2.24 -26.02 -6.16
CA VAL A 285 1.50 -26.64 -5.06
C VAL A 285 2.05 -26.21 -3.70
N ALA A 286 3.35 -25.97 -3.60
CA ALA A 286 3.98 -25.44 -2.40
C ALA A 286 3.79 -23.90 -2.29
N VAL A 287 3.90 -23.17 -3.40
CA VAL A 287 3.79 -21.70 -3.42
C VAL A 287 2.37 -21.23 -3.05
N PHE A 288 1.33 -21.90 -3.56
CA PHE A 288 -0.05 -21.51 -3.35
C PHE A 288 -0.47 -21.36 -1.87
N PRO A 289 -0.30 -22.39 -1.00
CA PRO A 289 -0.65 -22.25 0.42
C PRO A 289 0.22 -21.21 1.14
N LEU A 290 1.46 -21.00 0.71
CA LEU A 290 2.34 -19.98 1.29
C LEU A 290 1.87 -18.57 0.95
N LEU A 291 1.35 -18.34 -0.26
CA LEU A 291 0.71 -17.07 -0.62
C LEU A 291 -0.56 -16.81 0.19
N LEU A 292 -1.38 -17.83 0.42
CA LEU A 292 -2.55 -17.71 1.29
C LEU A 292 -2.14 -17.39 2.73
N LEU A 293 -1.11 -18.06 3.25
CA LEU A 293 -0.57 -17.80 4.61
C LEU A 293 -0.01 -16.39 4.72
N PHE A 294 0.74 -15.92 3.70
CA PHE A 294 1.23 -14.55 3.65
C PHE A 294 0.07 -13.54 3.62
N GLY A 295 -0.91 -13.75 2.75
CA GLY A 295 -2.09 -12.88 2.65
C GLY A 295 -2.88 -12.82 3.97
N ALA A 296 -3.03 -13.95 4.64
CA ALA A 296 -3.66 -14.02 5.94
C ALA A 296 -2.88 -13.20 6.99
N GLY A 297 -1.57 -13.39 7.07
CA GLY A 297 -0.70 -12.63 7.97
C GLY A 297 -0.72 -11.13 7.71
N TYR A 298 -0.62 -10.75 6.43
CA TYR A 298 -0.69 -9.36 6.01
C TYR A 298 -2.02 -8.70 6.39
N GLY A 299 -3.16 -9.36 6.10
CA GLY A 299 -4.49 -8.84 6.43
C GLY A 299 -4.70 -8.62 7.93
N LEU A 300 -4.21 -9.54 8.77
CA LEU A 300 -4.22 -9.39 10.23
C LEU A 300 -3.40 -8.19 10.68
N ALA A 301 -2.16 -8.08 10.21
CA ALA A 301 -1.24 -7.03 10.62
C ALA A 301 -1.69 -5.65 10.14
N GLN A 302 -2.00 -5.48 8.85
CA GLN A 302 -2.32 -4.17 8.25
C GLN A 302 -3.48 -3.48 8.97
N THR A 303 -4.62 -4.16 9.08
CA THR A 303 -5.83 -3.56 9.67
C THR A 303 -5.62 -3.24 11.15
N THR A 304 -4.87 -4.09 11.85
CA THR A 304 -4.60 -3.88 13.27
C THR A 304 -3.59 -2.74 13.49
N ILE A 305 -2.55 -2.62 12.67
CA ILE A 305 -1.58 -1.51 12.70
C ILE A 305 -2.28 -0.18 12.42
N ASP A 306 -3.13 -0.12 11.39
CA ASP A 306 -3.87 1.10 11.05
C ASP A 306 -4.81 1.52 12.19
N THR A 307 -5.50 0.56 12.80
CA THR A 307 -6.31 0.79 14.00
C THR A 307 -5.47 1.24 15.20
N GLN A 308 -4.31 0.61 15.43
CA GLN A 308 -3.39 0.98 16.50
C GLN A 308 -2.89 2.41 16.31
N MET A 309 -2.52 2.80 15.07
CA MET A 309 -2.07 4.16 14.75
C MET A 309 -3.13 5.22 15.10
N ILE A 310 -4.40 4.96 14.78
CA ILE A 310 -5.51 5.86 15.12
C ILE A 310 -5.64 6.06 16.63
N HIS A 311 -5.32 5.05 17.42
CA HIS A 311 -5.42 5.10 18.90
C HIS A 311 -4.20 5.73 19.58
N VAL A 312 -2.99 5.53 19.04
CA VAL A 312 -1.77 6.11 19.63
C VAL A 312 -1.52 7.55 19.19
N ALA A 313 -2.10 7.99 18.07
CA ALA A 313 -1.95 9.34 17.56
C ALA A 313 -2.68 10.37 18.45
N PRO A 314 -1.99 11.40 18.99
CA PRO A 314 -2.61 12.48 19.74
C PRO A 314 -3.67 13.21 18.89
N SER A 315 -4.78 13.62 19.51
CA SER A 315 -5.89 14.29 18.81
C SER A 315 -5.44 15.52 18.00
N GLU A 316 -4.52 16.32 18.56
CA GLU A 316 -3.98 17.55 17.95
C GLU A 316 -3.03 17.30 16.78
N ALA A 317 -2.42 16.10 16.70
CA ALA A 317 -1.44 15.72 15.69
C ALA A 317 -1.93 14.60 14.78
N LYS A 318 -3.18 14.12 14.95
CA LYS A 318 -3.71 12.90 14.36
C LYS A 318 -3.58 12.87 12.84
N GLY A 319 -3.97 13.95 12.16
CA GLY A 319 -3.85 14.06 10.69
C GLY A 319 -2.41 13.96 10.21
N GLY A 320 -1.49 14.68 10.87
CA GLY A 320 -0.06 14.66 10.54
C GLY A 320 0.57 13.28 10.75
N VAL A 321 0.28 12.63 11.87
CA VAL A 321 0.80 11.27 12.19
C VAL A 321 0.29 10.24 11.19
N LEU A 322 -1.01 10.27 10.83
CA LEU A 322 -1.57 9.36 9.83
C LEU A 322 -0.99 9.59 8.43
N SER A 323 -0.74 10.85 8.07
CA SER A 323 -0.09 11.19 6.79
C SER A 323 1.34 10.64 6.74
N ILE A 324 2.13 10.82 7.81
CA ILE A 324 3.48 10.25 7.92
C ILE A 324 3.44 8.72 7.86
N HIS A 325 2.51 8.10 8.57
CA HIS A 325 2.35 6.64 8.56
C HIS A 325 2.06 6.10 7.15
N ASN A 326 1.13 6.72 6.42
CA ASN A 326 0.81 6.32 5.05
C ASN A 326 1.99 6.56 4.09
N THR A 327 2.72 7.67 4.24
CA THR A 327 3.92 7.93 3.45
C THR A 327 4.98 6.87 3.69
N MET A 328 5.21 6.46 4.94
CA MET A 328 6.20 5.44 5.28
C MET A 328 5.84 4.04 4.74
N LYS A 329 4.56 3.74 4.55
CA LYS A 329 4.13 2.55 3.80
C LYS A 329 4.64 2.60 2.35
N PHE A 330 4.47 3.72 1.65
CA PHE A 330 4.99 3.89 0.28
C PHE A 330 6.53 3.87 0.24
N VAL A 331 7.20 4.40 1.26
CA VAL A 331 8.67 4.28 1.39
C VAL A 331 9.06 2.81 1.53
N GLY A 332 8.36 2.03 2.35
CA GLY A 332 8.56 0.57 2.48
C GLY A 332 8.40 -0.16 1.14
N THR A 333 7.33 0.17 0.41
CA THR A 333 7.09 -0.34 -0.95
C THR A 333 8.24 -0.03 -1.90
N SER A 334 8.72 1.21 -1.89
CA SER A 334 9.78 1.67 -2.79
C SER A 334 11.15 1.06 -2.45
N LEU A 335 11.46 0.93 -1.16
CA LEU A 335 12.74 0.38 -0.71
C LEU A 335 12.84 -1.14 -0.88
N SER A 336 11.72 -1.86 -0.88
CA SER A 336 11.71 -3.30 -1.05
C SER A 336 12.48 -3.75 -2.31
N PRO A 337 12.14 -3.33 -3.54
CA PRO A 337 12.89 -3.76 -4.72
C PRO A 337 14.30 -3.17 -4.81
N ILE A 338 14.58 -2.01 -4.20
CA ILE A 338 15.93 -1.44 -4.16
C ILE A 338 16.84 -2.33 -3.31
N VAL A 339 16.44 -2.59 -2.07
CA VAL A 339 17.25 -3.38 -1.12
C VAL A 339 17.36 -4.84 -1.57
N LEU A 340 16.23 -5.45 -1.92
CA LEU A 340 16.20 -6.85 -2.31
C LEU A 340 16.76 -7.08 -3.72
N GLY A 341 16.72 -6.08 -4.61
CA GLY A 341 17.42 -6.09 -5.88
C GLY A 341 18.94 -6.16 -5.72
N ILE A 342 19.49 -5.39 -4.76
CA ILE A 342 20.93 -5.48 -4.40
C ILE A 342 21.26 -6.88 -3.87
N VAL A 343 20.37 -7.47 -3.07
CA VAL A 343 20.55 -8.85 -2.60
C VAL A 343 20.55 -9.84 -3.78
N LEU A 344 19.62 -9.68 -4.71
CA LEU A 344 19.51 -10.53 -5.90
C LEU A 344 20.70 -10.37 -6.87
N LEU A 345 21.37 -9.20 -6.85
CA LEU A 345 22.59 -8.97 -7.64
C LEU A 345 23.77 -9.86 -7.18
N HIS A 346 23.86 -10.15 -5.88
CA HIS A 346 24.98 -10.87 -5.28
C HIS A 346 24.63 -12.30 -4.84
N PHE A 347 23.35 -12.60 -4.69
CA PHE A 347 22.82 -13.86 -4.17
C PHE A 347 21.65 -14.36 -5.02
N ASP A 348 21.13 -15.52 -4.67
CA ASP A 348 19.98 -16.14 -5.33
C ASP A 348 18.63 -15.61 -4.82
N LEU A 349 17.56 -15.94 -5.54
CA LEU A 349 16.21 -15.58 -5.20
C LEU A 349 15.74 -16.19 -3.86
N SER A 350 16.25 -17.37 -3.49
CA SER A 350 15.96 -17.99 -2.20
C SER A 350 16.48 -17.15 -1.04
N THR A 351 17.63 -16.48 -1.21
CA THR A 351 18.21 -15.56 -0.22
C THR A 351 17.33 -14.33 -0.03
N VAL A 352 16.71 -13.80 -1.11
CA VAL A 352 15.73 -12.71 -1.03
C VAL A 352 14.57 -13.08 -0.12
N PHE A 353 14.00 -14.28 -0.29
CA PHE A 353 12.90 -14.76 0.55
C PHE A 353 13.32 -15.04 1.99
N ARG A 354 14.52 -15.61 2.21
CA ARG A 354 15.07 -15.84 3.56
C ARG A 354 15.25 -14.53 4.31
N LEU A 355 15.84 -13.53 3.67
CA LEU A 355 16.06 -12.21 4.28
C LEU A 355 14.73 -11.52 4.61
N SER A 356 13.80 -11.48 3.66
CA SER A 356 12.48 -10.87 3.87
C SER A 356 11.71 -11.58 4.98
N GLY A 357 11.71 -12.92 4.99
CA GLY A 357 11.06 -13.72 6.03
C GLY A 357 11.69 -13.49 7.40
N SER A 358 13.03 -13.41 7.49
CA SER A 358 13.76 -13.11 8.72
C SER A 358 13.41 -11.72 9.25
N PHE A 359 13.29 -10.71 8.39
CA PHE A 359 12.81 -9.38 8.79
C PHE A 359 11.39 -9.44 9.35
N GLY A 360 10.49 -10.19 8.72
CA GLY A 360 9.13 -10.39 9.23
C GLY A 360 9.12 -10.99 10.64
N LEU A 361 9.89 -12.06 10.88
CA LEU A 361 9.99 -12.70 12.19
C LEU A 361 10.67 -11.81 13.24
N LEU A 362 11.68 -11.04 12.86
CA LEU A 362 12.31 -10.07 13.75
C LEU A 362 11.31 -8.99 14.21
N VAL A 363 10.50 -8.46 13.27
CA VAL A 363 9.44 -7.50 13.61
C VAL A 363 8.37 -8.15 14.49
N ALA A 364 8.01 -9.40 14.25
CA ALA A 364 7.09 -10.12 15.10
C ALA A 364 7.61 -10.24 16.55
N LEU A 365 8.88 -10.64 16.71
CA LEU A 365 9.54 -10.75 18.01
C LEU A 365 9.58 -9.40 18.74
N THR A 366 10.08 -8.35 18.07
CA THR A 366 10.15 -7.00 18.66
C THR A 366 8.78 -6.46 19.00
N THR A 367 7.75 -6.73 18.17
CA THR A 367 6.36 -6.37 18.46
C THR A 367 5.86 -7.05 19.73
N TYR A 368 6.14 -8.33 19.88
CA TYR A 368 5.74 -9.09 21.09
C TYR A 368 6.46 -8.58 22.34
N LEU A 369 7.75 -8.30 22.26
CA LEU A 369 8.54 -7.74 23.38
C LEU A 369 8.04 -6.34 23.81
N MET A 370 7.54 -5.53 22.87
CA MET A 370 6.98 -4.21 23.16
C MET A 370 5.52 -4.25 23.65
N LYS A 371 4.92 -5.43 23.82
CA LYS A 371 3.52 -5.60 24.26
C LYS A 371 3.18 -4.75 25.49
N ASN A 372 4.01 -4.82 26.52
CA ASN A 372 3.78 -4.10 27.77
C ASN A 372 3.77 -2.58 27.61
N ILE A 373 4.55 -2.02 26.64
CA ILE A 373 4.59 -0.59 26.37
C ILE A 373 3.26 -0.11 25.76
N PHE A 374 2.61 -0.96 24.96
CA PHE A 374 1.34 -0.64 24.32
C PHE A 374 0.15 -0.87 25.26
N GLU A 375 0.18 -1.87 26.14
CA GLU A 375 -0.93 -2.23 27.02
C GLU A 375 -1.00 -1.38 28.30
N ASN A 376 0.13 -1.12 28.97
CA ASN A 376 0.15 -0.35 30.22
C ASN A 376 -0.26 1.13 30.05
N SER A 377 -0.21 1.68 28.85
CA SER A 377 -0.60 3.06 28.60
C SER A 377 -2.08 3.23 28.25
N GLY A 378 -2.76 2.16 27.84
CA GLY A 378 -4.22 2.15 27.65
C GLY A 378 -4.97 2.36 28.95
N ASP A 379 -4.51 1.73 30.02
CA ASP A 379 -5.10 1.86 31.37
C ASP A 379 -4.90 3.27 31.97
N LYS A 380 -3.83 3.96 31.62
CA LYS A 380 -3.58 5.32 32.10
C LYS A 380 -4.54 6.34 31.48
N TYR A 381 -4.81 6.20 30.18
CA TYR A 381 -5.73 7.09 29.45
C TYR A 381 -7.19 6.92 29.87
N ILE A 382 -7.60 5.68 30.18
CA ILE A 382 -8.95 5.39 30.68
C ILE A 382 -9.11 5.98 32.09
N LYS A 383 -8.11 5.81 32.96
CA LYS A 383 -8.13 6.38 34.33
C LYS A 383 -8.12 7.91 34.35
N GLU A 384 -7.37 8.57 33.47
CA GLU A 384 -7.38 10.04 33.36
C GLU A 384 -8.73 10.57 32.89
N LYS A 385 -9.35 9.91 31.92
CA LYS A 385 -10.67 10.29 31.38
C LYS A 385 -11.79 10.07 32.38
N ASP A 386 -11.74 8.99 33.13
CA ASP A 386 -12.71 8.70 34.21
C ASP A 386 -12.54 9.70 35.37
N THR A 387 -11.31 10.16 35.63
CA THR A 387 -11.03 11.19 36.63
C THR A 387 -11.50 12.58 36.19
N GLU A 388 -11.33 12.95 34.92
CA GLU A 388 -11.87 14.21 34.36
C GLU A 388 -13.40 14.23 34.34
N VAL A 389 -14.06 13.12 34.00
CA VAL A 389 -15.53 13.00 34.05
C VAL A 389 -16.04 13.04 35.48
N SER A 390 -15.31 12.50 36.44
CA SER A 390 -15.69 12.54 37.87
C SER A 390 -15.46 13.91 38.53
N LEU A 391 -14.59 14.75 37.97
CA LEU A 391 -14.35 16.14 38.43
C LEU A 391 -15.28 17.17 37.76
N SER A 392 -15.98 16.80 36.69
CA SER A 392 -16.91 17.64 35.95
C SER A 392 -18.40 17.47 36.36
N ASN A 393 -18.67 16.49 37.24
CA ASN A 393 -19.97 16.27 37.92
C ASN A 393 -19.87 16.64 39.40
#